data_8c5a222bdbce1cc5e59b20d4cfcaaad7
#
_entry.id   8c5a222bdbce1cc5e59b20d4cfcaaad7
#
_cell.length_a   1.000
_cell.length_b   1.000
_cell.length_c   1.000
_cell.angle_alpha   90.00
_cell.angle_beta   90.00
_cell.angle_gamma   90.00
#
_symmetry.space_group_name_H-M   'P 1'
#
loop_
_entity.id
_entity.type
_entity.pdbx_description
1 polymer ?
#
loop_
_entity_poly.entity_id
_entity_poly.type
_entity_poly.pdbx_seq_one_letter_code
_entity_poly.pdbx_strand_id
1 'polypeptide(L)'
;DEANGEIPLDDGVISRDGWAVLDDSAANVIVEAYEVNGKPNPLGAWVMPRDHAETDFYFFGYGRRYTEAVQDFYKLAGPTPLLPRFALGNWWSRYYRYTQDEYLQLMDRFKREGIPFTTSVIDMDWHRVDDVDPKYGSGWTGYSWDKQLFPDHEAFLRDLHERGLKATLNVHPRDGVRAFEDDYEAVAKRVGIDPATEEAVEFDLTNPDFVSAYFDMHHRMEAEGVDFWWLDWQQGGVTRQPGLDPLWVLNHLHYLDSGRYETSSERNVNENCECEKCAEPGARDEHEMHVEQSERNVSCTERNNRWPLTFSRYAGPGSHRYPVGFSGDTIVTWESLQFQPYFTATASNIGYGWWSHDIGGHMCGYRNEHLEARWYQLGTFSPINRLHSSNSQFMGKEPWNFSAEVRDSMVGSLRLRHMMLPYLYTMNYRAAFEGMPLVEPMYWADPNNPQAYEVPDEFRFGTELLVAPIVSDNDDSAQLGSTEAWLPQGEWYDFFDGRRYVSAGESGRRLEVWRAIDRMPVFAKAGGIVPLQQLGEGNKVNDLGNPESLQVLVFPGANGSFTLKEDDGSVASAASGS
;
A
#
# COMPACT_ATOMS: atom_id res chain seq x y z
N ASP A 1 -8.54 -12.51 -9.68
CA ASP A 1 -7.12 -12.75 -9.54
C ASP A 1 -6.36 -12.47 -10.85
N GLU A 2 -6.54 -13.17 -11.93
CA GLU A 2 -5.88 -12.91 -13.21
C GLU A 2 -6.72 -11.95 -14.06
N ALA A 3 -6.43 -10.65 -13.99
CA ALA A 3 -7.20 -9.63 -14.71
C ALA A 3 -6.53 -9.21 -16.02
N ASN A 4 -7.28 -9.29 -17.13
CA ASN A 4 -6.88 -8.78 -18.43
C ASN A 4 -8.00 -7.92 -19.02
N GLY A 5 -7.93 -6.61 -18.76
CA GLY A 5 -8.93 -5.65 -19.20
C GLY A 5 -10.04 -5.42 -18.16
N GLU A 6 -11.18 -4.93 -18.62
CA GLU A 6 -12.29 -4.54 -17.77
C GLU A 6 -12.91 -5.73 -17.03
N ILE A 7 -13.12 -5.55 -15.73
CA ILE A 7 -13.80 -6.51 -14.85
C ILE A 7 -15.05 -5.85 -14.25
N PRO A 8 -16.10 -6.63 -13.86
CA PRO A 8 -17.23 -6.09 -13.12
C PRO A 8 -16.81 -5.50 -11.78
N LEU A 9 -17.30 -4.32 -11.45
CA LEU A 9 -17.11 -3.65 -10.17
C LEU A 9 -18.42 -3.59 -9.40
N ASP A 10 -18.34 -3.71 -8.06
CA ASP A 10 -19.48 -3.53 -7.19
C ASP A 10 -19.90 -2.05 -7.12
N ASP A 11 -21.17 -1.81 -6.75
CA ASP A 11 -21.70 -0.47 -6.56
C ASP A 11 -21.03 0.21 -5.35
N GLY A 12 -20.74 1.50 -5.50
CA GLY A 12 -20.24 2.34 -4.41
C GLY A 12 -21.35 3.07 -3.66
N VAL A 13 -20.98 4.09 -2.89
CA VAL A 13 -21.92 4.91 -2.08
C VAL A 13 -22.46 6.11 -2.85
N ILE A 14 -22.17 6.23 -4.13
CA ILE A 14 -22.65 7.32 -5.00
C ILE A 14 -23.19 6.79 -6.32
N SER A 15 -24.12 7.51 -6.93
CA SER A 15 -24.61 7.19 -8.26
C SER A 15 -25.09 8.44 -9.03
N ARG A 16 -25.26 8.31 -10.35
CA ARG A 16 -25.83 9.38 -11.19
C ARG A 16 -27.31 9.62 -10.90
N ASP A 17 -28.03 8.66 -10.32
CA ASP A 17 -29.42 8.80 -9.90
C ASP A 17 -29.56 9.62 -8.62
N GLY A 18 -28.46 9.93 -7.96
CA GLY A 18 -28.39 10.79 -6.79
C GLY A 18 -28.60 10.06 -5.47
N TRP A 19 -28.64 8.74 -5.48
CA TRP A 19 -28.75 7.92 -4.28
C TRP A 19 -28.04 6.57 -4.46
N ALA A 20 -27.63 5.99 -3.37
CA ALA A 20 -27.08 4.65 -3.27
C ALA A 20 -27.53 3.99 -1.98
N VAL A 21 -27.44 2.68 -1.90
CA VAL A 21 -27.75 1.90 -0.69
C VAL A 21 -26.57 0.98 -0.41
N LEU A 22 -26.12 0.98 0.84
CA LEU A 22 -25.22 -0.02 1.37
C LEU A 22 -26.03 -0.96 2.24
N ASP A 23 -26.11 -2.24 1.86
CA ASP A 23 -26.79 -3.28 2.63
C ASP A 23 -25.80 -3.93 3.59
N ASP A 24 -25.99 -3.69 4.89
CA ASP A 24 -25.17 -4.24 5.97
C ASP A 24 -25.88 -5.38 6.73
N SER A 25 -27.03 -5.84 6.24
CA SER A 25 -27.89 -6.81 6.92
C SER A 25 -27.19 -8.15 7.21
N ALA A 26 -26.28 -8.59 6.34
CA ALA A 26 -25.52 -9.83 6.49
C ALA A 26 -24.16 -9.65 7.18
N ALA A 27 -23.76 -8.42 7.47
CA ALA A 27 -22.46 -8.13 8.07
C ALA A 27 -22.39 -8.53 9.54
N ASN A 28 -21.17 -8.78 9.99
CA ASN A 28 -20.87 -9.00 11.40
C ASN A 28 -20.85 -7.66 12.17
N VAL A 29 -20.91 -7.72 13.50
CA VAL A 29 -20.87 -6.57 14.39
C VAL A 29 -19.52 -6.50 15.09
N ILE A 30 -18.88 -5.33 15.09
CA ILE A 30 -17.62 -5.11 15.83
C ILE A 30 -17.95 -5.02 17.33
N VAL A 31 -17.24 -5.82 18.13
CA VAL A 31 -17.35 -5.85 19.59
C VAL A 31 -16.01 -5.42 20.18
N GLU A 32 -16.00 -4.33 20.94
CA GLU A 32 -14.75 -3.75 21.47
C GLU A 32 -14.06 -4.60 22.53
N ALA A 33 -14.84 -5.32 23.35
CA ALA A 33 -14.31 -6.23 24.36
C ALA A 33 -14.90 -7.62 24.17
N TYR A 34 -14.08 -8.59 23.82
CA TYR A 34 -14.54 -9.95 23.55
C TYR A 34 -13.67 -10.98 24.26
N GLU A 35 -14.32 -11.91 24.96
CA GLU A 35 -13.67 -13.03 25.61
C GLU A 35 -14.13 -14.34 24.96
N VAL A 36 -13.19 -15.23 24.62
CA VAL A 36 -13.46 -16.58 24.15
C VAL A 36 -13.01 -17.55 25.23
N ASN A 37 -13.96 -18.39 25.69
CA ASN A 37 -13.70 -19.37 26.75
C ASN A 37 -13.08 -18.76 28.04
N GLY A 38 -13.48 -17.54 28.38
CA GLY A 38 -12.97 -16.82 29.56
C GLY A 38 -11.57 -16.22 29.38
N LYS A 39 -11.06 -16.18 28.15
CA LYS A 39 -9.81 -15.48 27.80
C LYS A 39 -10.15 -14.26 26.96
N PRO A 40 -9.56 -13.10 27.26
CA PRO A 40 -9.72 -11.92 26.41
C PRO A 40 -9.08 -12.20 25.03
N ASN A 41 -9.72 -11.69 23.98
CA ASN A 41 -9.09 -11.67 22.66
C ASN A 41 -7.81 -10.84 22.75
N PRO A 42 -6.64 -11.39 22.36
CA PRO A 42 -5.36 -10.71 22.48
C PRO A 42 -5.31 -9.38 21.74
N LEU A 43 -6.15 -9.21 20.72
CA LEU A 43 -6.24 -7.99 19.91
C LEU A 43 -7.37 -7.03 20.34
N GLY A 44 -8.20 -7.37 21.34
CA GLY A 44 -9.27 -6.53 21.93
C GLY A 44 -10.55 -6.57 21.12
N ALA A 45 -10.69 -5.76 20.07
CA ALA A 45 -11.89 -5.75 19.24
C ALA A 45 -12.04 -7.04 18.44
N TRP A 46 -13.26 -7.54 18.34
CA TRP A 46 -13.61 -8.72 17.56
C TRP A 46 -14.87 -8.49 16.73
N VAL A 47 -15.12 -9.39 15.80
CA VAL A 47 -16.29 -9.34 14.92
C VAL A 47 -17.17 -10.55 15.22
N MET A 48 -18.40 -10.29 15.61
CA MET A 48 -19.37 -11.32 15.97
C MET A 48 -20.50 -11.39 14.95
N PRO A 49 -21.08 -12.58 14.70
CA PRO A 49 -22.32 -12.67 13.93
C PRO A 49 -23.43 -11.92 14.68
N ARG A 50 -24.41 -11.41 13.94
CA ARG A 50 -25.62 -10.84 14.53
C ARG A 50 -26.40 -11.94 15.28
N ASP A 51 -27.00 -11.57 16.41
CA ASP A 51 -27.79 -12.51 17.22
C ASP A 51 -29.03 -13.05 16.47
N HIS A 52 -29.56 -12.29 15.53
CA HIS A 52 -30.70 -12.63 14.69
C HIS A 52 -30.62 -11.89 13.36
N ALA A 53 -31.40 -12.36 12.38
CA ALA A 53 -31.50 -11.69 11.09
C ALA A 53 -32.16 -10.31 11.24
N GLU A 54 -31.46 -9.30 10.79
CA GLU A 54 -31.90 -7.91 10.79
C GLU A 54 -31.86 -7.34 9.38
N THR A 55 -32.64 -6.29 9.14
CA THR A 55 -32.53 -5.48 7.94
C THR A 55 -31.80 -4.21 8.32
N ASP A 56 -30.62 -4.02 7.78
CA ASP A 56 -29.73 -2.89 8.09
C ASP A 56 -29.21 -2.26 6.80
N PHE A 57 -29.77 -1.10 6.45
CA PHE A 57 -29.44 -0.37 5.24
C PHE A 57 -28.98 1.03 5.55
N TYR A 58 -27.88 1.42 4.92
CA TYR A 58 -27.44 2.82 4.89
C TYR A 58 -27.83 3.45 3.56
N PHE A 59 -28.69 4.47 3.63
CA PHE A 59 -29.17 5.19 2.45
C PHE A 59 -28.38 6.48 2.25
N PHE A 60 -27.69 6.58 1.10
CA PHE A 60 -26.90 7.74 0.70
C PHE A 60 -27.70 8.59 -0.30
N GLY A 61 -28.43 9.59 0.16
CA GLY A 61 -29.29 10.46 -0.64
C GLY A 61 -28.65 11.84 -0.91
N TYR A 62 -27.52 11.89 -1.60
CA TYR A 62 -26.71 13.10 -1.75
C TYR A 62 -26.91 13.86 -3.06
N GLY A 63 -27.67 13.33 -4.00
CA GLY A 63 -27.80 13.93 -5.33
C GLY A 63 -26.46 13.91 -6.06
N ARG A 64 -25.97 15.09 -6.40
CA ARG A 64 -24.67 15.26 -7.08
C ARG A 64 -23.53 15.70 -6.13
N ARG A 65 -23.73 15.64 -4.83
CA ARG A 65 -22.71 15.98 -3.83
C ARG A 65 -21.86 14.75 -3.49
N TYR A 66 -21.12 14.27 -4.48
CA TYR A 66 -20.38 13.01 -4.39
C TYR A 66 -19.30 13.02 -3.28
N THR A 67 -18.57 14.11 -3.19
CA THR A 67 -17.54 14.29 -2.15
C THR A 67 -18.14 14.16 -0.74
N GLU A 68 -19.30 14.82 -0.48
CA GLU A 68 -19.96 14.75 0.82
C GLU A 68 -20.44 13.33 1.14
N ALA A 69 -20.92 12.58 0.14
CA ALA A 69 -21.36 11.20 0.33
C ALA A 69 -20.20 10.30 0.79
N VAL A 70 -19.03 10.43 0.16
CA VAL A 70 -17.83 9.65 0.54
C VAL A 70 -17.28 10.11 1.90
N GLN A 71 -17.28 11.42 2.19
CA GLN A 71 -16.87 11.92 3.50
C GLN A 71 -17.79 11.42 4.63
N ASP A 72 -19.10 11.35 4.37
CA ASP A 72 -20.05 10.80 5.34
C ASP A 72 -19.97 9.28 5.46
N PHE A 73 -19.58 8.58 4.36
CA PHE A 73 -19.21 7.18 4.45
C PHE A 73 -18.01 6.95 5.37
N TYR A 74 -16.98 7.80 5.31
CA TYR A 74 -15.86 7.72 6.26
C TYR A 74 -16.26 8.00 7.72
N LYS A 75 -17.27 8.85 7.97
CA LYS A 75 -17.81 9.04 9.32
C LYS A 75 -18.52 7.78 9.83
N LEU A 76 -19.19 7.07 8.93
CA LEU A 76 -19.88 5.82 9.23
C LEU A 76 -18.91 4.66 9.41
N ALA A 77 -18.03 4.45 8.45
CA ALA A 77 -17.14 3.28 8.37
C ALA A 77 -15.78 3.47 9.08
N GLY A 78 -15.50 4.68 9.56
CA GLY A 78 -14.20 5.10 10.09
C GLY A 78 -13.33 5.80 9.03
N PRO A 79 -12.40 6.67 9.44
CA PRO A 79 -11.54 7.40 8.52
C PRO A 79 -10.49 6.51 7.87
N THR A 80 -9.96 6.96 6.74
CA THR A 80 -8.71 6.43 6.19
C THR A 80 -7.55 6.85 7.10
N PRO A 81 -6.68 5.94 7.55
CA PRO A 81 -5.53 6.30 8.37
C PRO A 81 -4.49 7.10 7.58
N LEU A 82 -3.68 7.88 8.28
CA LEU A 82 -2.49 8.50 7.71
C LEU A 82 -1.44 7.42 7.43
N LEU A 83 -0.90 7.39 6.21
CA LEU A 83 0.15 6.46 5.83
C LEU A 83 1.53 6.97 6.24
N PRO A 84 2.48 6.07 6.55
CA PRO A 84 3.89 6.45 6.68
C PRO A 84 4.43 6.96 5.35
N ARG A 85 5.36 7.91 5.39
CA ARG A 85 5.94 8.56 4.20
C ARG A 85 6.55 7.55 3.22
N PHE A 86 7.18 6.48 3.71
CA PHE A 86 7.79 5.45 2.85
C PHE A 86 6.76 4.75 1.96
N ALA A 87 5.49 4.63 2.38
CA ALA A 87 4.46 3.99 1.58
C ALA A 87 4.15 4.76 0.29
N LEU A 88 4.43 6.05 0.23
CA LEU A 88 4.14 6.92 -0.91
C LEU A 88 5.25 6.96 -1.97
N GLY A 89 6.44 6.44 -1.66
CA GLY A 89 7.55 6.32 -2.59
C GLY A 89 7.42 5.15 -3.56
N ASN A 90 8.54 4.73 -4.15
CA ASN A 90 8.56 3.59 -5.06
C ASN A 90 8.80 2.30 -4.29
N TRP A 91 8.05 1.25 -4.63
CA TRP A 91 8.20 -0.08 -4.09
C TRP A 91 8.76 -1.00 -5.17
N TRP A 92 9.82 -1.75 -4.85
CA TRP A 92 10.28 -2.84 -5.68
C TRP A 92 9.63 -4.14 -5.23
N SER A 93 8.95 -4.83 -6.12
CA SER A 93 8.31 -6.12 -5.88
C SER A 93 8.50 -7.02 -7.10
N ARG A 94 8.83 -8.28 -6.87
CA ARG A 94 8.89 -9.29 -7.92
C ARG A 94 8.73 -10.68 -7.33
N TYR A 95 7.84 -11.48 -7.90
CA TYR A 95 7.83 -12.92 -7.70
C TYR A 95 9.03 -13.51 -8.42
N TYR A 96 10.15 -13.61 -7.72
CA TYR A 96 11.41 -14.11 -8.25
C TYR A 96 12.27 -14.67 -7.12
N ARG A 97 12.90 -15.82 -7.38
CA ARG A 97 13.72 -16.52 -6.41
C ARG A 97 15.11 -15.87 -6.28
N TYR A 98 15.17 -14.76 -5.59
CA TYR A 98 16.42 -14.08 -5.27
C TYR A 98 17.19 -14.79 -4.16
N THR A 99 18.51 -14.81 -4.27
CA THR A 99 19.37 -14.92 -3.09
C THR A 99 19.48 -13.56 -2.40
N GLN A 100 19.84 -13.55 -1.11
CA GLN A 100 20.07 -12.29 -0.38
C GLN A 100 21.08 -11.38 -1.09
N ASP A 101 22.17 -11.96 -1.62
CA ASP A 101 23.22 -11.20 -2.30
C ASP A 101 22.74 -10.62 -3.63
N GLU A 102 21.99 -11.37 -4.42
CA GLU A 102 21.41 -10.88 -5.68
C GLU A 102 20.45 -9.73 -5.43
N TYR A 103 19.61 -9.84 -4.40
CA TYR A 103 18.66 -8.78 -4.05
C TYR A 103 19.37 -7.50 -3.60
N LEU A 104 20.37 -7.61 -2.71
CA LEU A 104 21.16 -6.45 -2.27
C LEU A 104 21.92 -5.81 -3.43
N GLN A 105 22.51 -6.61 -4.33
CA GLN A 105 23.18 -6.10 -5.54
C GLN A 105 22.21 -5.37 -6.47
N LEU A 106 20.98 -5.85 -6.58
CA LEU A 106 19.93 -5.18 -7.35
C LEU A 106 19.59 -3.81 -6.74
N MET A 107 19.39 -3.72 -5.43
CA MET A 107 19.15 -2.46 -4.74
C MET A 107 20.34 -1.50 -4.87
N ASP A 108 21.57 -2.00 -4.79
CA ASP A 108 22.77 -1.21 -5.00
C ASP A 108 22.89 -0.71 -6.46
N ARG A 109 22.40 -1.48 -7.42
CA ARG A 109 22.36 -1.04 -8.82
C ARG A 109 21.36 0.08 -9.02
N PHE A 110 20.14 -0.02 -8.51
CA PHE A 110 19.16 1.08 -8.54
C PHE A 110 19.75 2.35 -7.94
N LYS A 111 20.38 2.24 -6.79
CA LYS A 111 21.04 3.35 -6.12
C LYS A 111 22.15 4.00 -6.97
N ARG A 112 23.05 3.18 -7.59
CA ARG A 112 24.12 3.69 -8.48
C ARG A 112 23.57 4.41 -9.72
N GLU A 113 22.42 3.98 -10.22
CA GLU A 113 21.75 4.62 -11.35
C GLU A 113 20.87 5.81 -10.93
N GLY A 114 20.87 6.17 -9.63
CA GLY A 114 20.11 7.31 -9.10
C GLY A 114 18.61 7.09 -9.15
N ILE A 115 18.15 5.85 -9.01
CA ILE A 115 16.74 5.43 -9.00
C ILE A 115 16.31 5.19 -7.56
N PRO A 116 15.42 6.01 -6.98
CA PRO A 116 15.00 5.89 -5.60
C PRO A 116 13.96 4.78 -5.40
N PHE A 117 14.11 4.02 -4.32
CA PHE A 117 13.10 3.13 -3.75
C PHE A 117 12.96 3.37 -2.26
N THR A 118 11.78 3.08 -1.72
CA THR A 118 11.48 3.25 -0.29
C THR A 118 11.08 1.95 0.37
N THR A 119 10.65 0.97 -0.42
CA THR A 119 10.16 -0.32 0.07
C THR A 119 10.68 -1.47 -0.78
N SER A 120 11.18 -2.49 -0.10
CA SER A 120 11.54 -3.80 -0.63
C SER A 120 10.44 -4.79 -0.31
N VAL A 121 9.81 -5.34 -1.34
CA VAL A 121 8.81 -6.40 -1.23
C VAL A 121 9.46 -7.71 -1.62
N ILE A 122 9.55 -8.66 -0.70
CA ILE A 122 10.07 -9.99 -0.95
C ILE A 122 8.87 -10.94 -1.04
N ASP A 123 8.70 -11.53 -2.22
CA ASP A 123 7.62 -12.45 -2.51
C ASP A 123 7.91 -13.84 -1.91
N MET A 124 6.99 -14.77 -2.04
CA MET A 124 6.90 -16.01 -1.28
C MET A 124 8.19 -16.86 -1.20
N ASP A 125 9.13 -16.71 -2.11
CA ASP A 125 10.41 -17.44 -2.07
C ASP A 125 11.37 -17.00 -0.93
N TRP A 126 10.96 -16.09 -0.05
CA TRP A 126 11.70 -15.82 1.18
C TRP A 126 11.64 -17.01 2.16
N HIS A 127 10.53 -17.76 2.15
CA HIS A 127 10.35 -18.95 2.96
C HIS A 127 10.59 -20.23 2.15
N ARG A 128 10.60 -21.37 2.83
CA ARG A 128 10.79 -22.69 2.22
C ARG A 128 9.61 -23.03 1.31
N VAL A 129 9.88 -23.24 0.01
CA VAL A 129 8.89 -23.54 -1.02
C VAL A 129 9.18 -24.90 -1.67
N ASP A 130 10.35 -25.06 -2.31
CA ASP A 130 10.69 -26.21 -3.13
C ASP A 130 11.22 -27.41 -2.34
N ASP A 131 11.73 -27.18 -1.13
CA ASP A 131 12.34 -28.21 -0.28
C ASP A 131 11.41 -28.80 0.78
N VAL A 132 10.10 -28.46 0.70
CA VAL A 132 9.08 -29.00 1.63
C VAL A 132 8.78 -30.45 1.28
N ASP A 133 8.89 -31.36 2.28
CA ASP A 133 8.51 -32.75 2.10
C ASP A 133 7.03 -32.85 1.69
N PRO A 134 6.70 -33.54 0.59
CA PRO A 134 5.32 -33.69 0.09
C PRO A 134 4.32 -34.23 1.11
N LYS A 135 4.77 -34.91 2.17
CA LYS A 135 3.89 -35.32 3.27
C LYS A 135 3.21 -34.18 4.00
N TYR A 136 3.81 -32.98 3.96
CA TYR A 136 3.27 -31.76 4.55
C TYR A 136 2.48 -30.90 3.56
N GLY A 137 2.32 -31.33 2.31
CA GLY A 137 1.67 -30.58 1.24
C GLY A 137 2.64 -29.74 0.40
N SER A 138 2.14 -28.64 -0.16
CA SER A 138 2.96 -27.74 -0.97
C SER A 138 3.67 -26.69 -0.11
N GLY A 139 4.73 -26.08 -0.62
CA GLY A 139 5.39 -24.93 -0.01
C GLY A 139 4.70 -23.58 -0.24
N TRP A 140 3.41 -23.56 -0.60
CA TRP A 140 2.66 -22.33 -0.85
C TRP A 140 2.51 -21.45 0.39
N THR A 141 2.14 -22.07 1.52
CA THR A 141 2.16 -21.43 2.82
C THR A 141 3.50 -21.71 3.51
N GLY A 142 4.13 -20.70 4.09
CA GLY A 142 5.37 -20.86 4.85
C GLY A 142 5.67 -19.68 5.77
N TYR A 143 6.38 -19.98 6.88
CA TYR A 143 6.77 -19.02 7.91
C TYR A 143 8.24 -19.16 8.33
N SER A 144 9.00 -20.04 7.67
CA SER A 144 10.39 -20.31 7.97
C SER A 144 11.29 -19.89 6.81
N TRP A 145 12.30 -19.08 7.10
CA TRP A 145 13.22 -18.58 6.10
C TRP A 145 13.89 -19.72 5.29
N ASP A 146 13.93 -19.57 3.97
CA ASP A 146 14.78 -20.41 3.12
C ASP A 146 16.26 -20.06 3.36
N LYS A 147 16.93 -20.85 4.20
CA LYS A 147 18.34 -20.65 4.56
C LYS A 147 19.32 -20.91 3.40
N GLN A 148 18.87 -21.47 2.29
CA GLN A 148 19.69 -21.59 1.07
C GLN A 148 19.72 -20.27 0.31
N LEU A 149 18.61 -19.52 0.30
CA LEU A 149 18.51 -18.23 -0.35
C LEU A 149 18.91 -17.08 0.59
N PHE A 150 18.50 -17.16 1.86
CA PHE A 150 18.74 -16.15 2.89
C PHE A 150 19.46 -16.76 4.10
N PRO A 151 20.76 -17.14 3.95
CA PRO A 151 21.51 -17.78 5.03
C PRO A 151 21.64 -16.90 6.29
N ASP A 152 21.70 -15.59 6.13
CA ASP A 152 21.72 -14.59 7.21
C ASP A 152 20.66 -13.50 6.94
N HIS A 153 19.40 -13.87 7.16
CA HIS A 153 18.25 -13.01 6.90
C HIS A 153 18.20 -11.76 7.81
N GLU A 154 18.72 -11.86 9.05
CA GLU A 154 18.81 -10.69 9.94
C GLU A 154 19.80 -9.66 9.40
N ALA A 155 20.97 -10.11 8.93
CA ALA A 155 21.92 -9.22 8.25
C ALA A 155 21.31 -8.65 6.96
N PHE A 156 20.59 -9.46 6.18
CA PHE A 156 19.92 -9.02 4.96
C PHE A 156 18.89 -7.90 5.22
N LEU A 157 18.03 -8.06 6.23
CA LEU A 157 17.04 -7.05 6.61
C LEU A 157 17.70 -5.76 7.13
N ARG A 158 18.74 -5.89 7.98
CA ARG A 158 19.53 -4.74 8.41
C ARG A 158 20.20 -4.03 7.24
N ASP A 159 20.74 -4.76 6.28
CA ASP A 159 21.37 -4.20 5.09
C ASP A 159 20.36 -3.47 4.18
N LEU A 160 19.10 -3.89 4.12
CA LEU A 160 18.03 -3.15 3.47
C LEU A 160 17.74 -1.84 4.19
N HIS A 161 17.63 -1.87 5.52
CA HIS A 161 17.42 -0.67 6.34
C HIS A 161 18.57 0.34 6.20
N GLU A 162 19.84 -0.11 6.17
CA GLU A 162 21.00 0.75 5.92
C GLU A 162 20.96 1.42 4.54
N ARG A 163 20.23 0.85 3.59
CA ARG A 163 19.95 1.44 2.27
C ARG A 163 18.75 2.39 2.27
N GLY A 164 18.10 2.59 3.42
CA GLY A 164 16.90 3.42 3.56
C GLY A 164 15.62 2.74 3.06
N LEU A 165 15.58 1.42 3.00
CA LEU A 165 14.45 0.64 2.50
C LEU A 165 13.68 0.02 3.67
N LYS A 166 12.35 0.01 3.58
CA LYS A 166 11.48 -0.80 4.41
C LYS A 166 11.27 -2.17 3.79
N ALA A 167 11.17 -3.21 4.60
CA ALA A 167 11.04 -4.59 4.15
C ALA A 167 9.67 -5.17 4.49
N THR A 168 9.00 -5.78 3.50
CA THR A 168 7.77 -6.55 3.68
C THR A 168 7.90 -7.92 3.05
N LEU A 169 7.34 -8.91 3.72
CA LEU A 169 7.31 -10.30 3.27
C LEU A 169 5.88 -10.69 2.87
N ASN A 170 5.78 -11.45 1.78
CA ASN A 170 4.52 -12.04 1.34
C ASN A 170 4.17 -13.26 2.20
N VAL A 171 2.90 -13.38 2.60
CA VAL A 171 2.38 -14.55 3.32
C VAL A 171 1.07 -15.05 2.70
N HIS A 172 0.97 -16.38 2.56
CA HIS A 172 -0.24 -17.11 2.14
C HIS A 172 -0.68 -18.02 3.29
N PRO A 173 -1.45 -17.57 4.26
CA PRO A 173 -1.59 -18.26 5.54
C PRO A 173 -2.56 -19.44 5.54
N ARG A 174 -3.28 -19.71 4.45
CA ARG A 174 -4.39 -20.66 4.37
C ARG A 174 -4.09 -22.04 4.94
N ASP A 175 -2.93 -22.62 4.63
CA ASP A 175 -2.63 -24.01 4.96
C ASP A 175 -2.18 -24.18 6.43
N GLY A 176 -2.23 -23.11 7.21
CA GLY A 176 -1.88 -23.12 8.62
C GLY A 176 -0.40 -23.34 8.87
N VAL A 177 -0.04 -23.90 10.04
CA VAL A 177 1.35 -24.10 10.44
C VAL A 177 1.66 -25.59 10.46
N ARG A 178 2.65 -26.02 9.67
CA ARG A 178 2.98 -27.43 9.45
C ARG A 178 4.28 -27.81 10.14
N ALA A 179 4.49 -29.12 10.35
CA ALA A 179 5.56 -29.62 11.20
C ALA A 179 7.00 -29.34 10.70
N PHE A 180 7.17 -28.86 9.47
CA PHE A 180 8.48 -28.44 8.96
C PHE A 180 8.85 -26.98 9.32
N GLU A 181 7.89 -26.20 9.86
CA GLU A 181 8.10 -24.81 10.22
C GLU A 181 8.89 -24.68 11.52
N ASP A 182 9.76 -23.68 11.60
CA ASP A 182 10.62 -23.45 12.77
C ASP A 182 9.80 -23.25 14.06
N ASP A 183 8.63 -22.59 13.96
CA ASP A 183 7.76 -22.30 15.10
C ASP A 183 6.69 -23.34 15.35
N TYR A 184 6.62 -24.42 14.55
CA TYR A 184 5.55 -25.42 14.63
C TYR A 184 5.32 -25.97 16.04
N GLU A 185 6.40 -26.36 16.74
CA GLU A 185 6.29 -26.98 18.08
C GLU A 185 5.61 -26.02 19.08
N ALA A 186 5.94 -24.74 19.02
CA ALA A 186 5.37 -23.72 19.91
C ALA A 186 3.88 -23.49 19.58
N VAL A 187 3.54 -23.37 18.29
CA VAL A 187 2.17 -23.16 17.83
C VAL A 187 1.29 -24.35 18.12
N ALA A 188 1.74 -25.58 17.79
CA ALA A 188 1.01 -26.83 18.05
C ALA A 188 0.68 -26.98 19.55
N LYS A 189 1.65 -26.80 20.43
CA LYS A 189 1.44 -26.84 21.89
C LYS A 189 0.43 -25.81 22.36
N ARG A 190 0.47 -24.59 21.79
CA ARG A 190 -0.45 -23.50 22.16
C ARG A 190 -1.89 -23.85 21.86
N VAL A 191 -2.17 -24.50 20.72
CA VAL A 191 -3.51 -24.91 20.32
C VAL A 191 -3.90 -26.29 20.83
N GLY A 192 -3.05 -26.96 21.61
CA GLY A 192 -3.34 -28.25 22.25
C GLY A 192 -3.06 -29.48 21.39
N ILE A 193 -2.27 -29.37 20.32
CA ILE A 193 -1.80 -30.47 19.48
C ILE A 193 -0.47 -30.98 20.03
N ASP A 194 -0.31 -32.31 20.11
CA ASP A 194 0.97 -32.94 20.43
C ASP A 194 1.93 -32.82 19.23
N PRO A 195 3.04 -32.07 19.31
CA PRO A 195 3.96 -31.89 18.18
C PRO A 195 4.55 -33.20 17.63
N ALA A 196 4.62 -34.25 18.45
CA ALA A 196 5.13 -35.57 18.03
C ALA A 196 4.23 -36.24 16.98
N THR A 197 2.98 -35.80 16.81
CA THR A 197 2.05 -36.33 15.80
C THR A 197 2.33 -35.78 14.42
N GLU A 198 3.07 -34.65 14.30
CA GLU A 198 3.25 -33.88 13.08
C GLU A 198 1.92 -33.40 12.42
N GLU A 199 0.83 -33.37 13.18
CA GLU A 199 -0.47 -32.88 12.71
C GLU A 199 -0.38 -31.40 12.39
N ALA A 200 -0.87 -30.97 11.21
CA ALA A 200 -0.88 -29.58 10.84
C ALA A 200 -1.78 -28.75 11.75
N VAL A 201 -1.33 -27.60 12.19
CA VAL A 201 -2.16 -26.62 12.87
C VAL A 201 -3.00 -25.89 11.84
N GLU A 202 -4.31 -26.05 11.91
CA GLU A 202 -5.26 -25.42 10.97
C GLU A 202 -5.24 -23.90 11.13
N PHE A 203 -5.32 -23.18 10.01
CA PHE A 203 -5.51 -21.73 10.01
C PHE A 203 -6.93 -21.39 10.50
N ASP A 204 -7.04 -20.90 11.72
CA ASP A 204 -8.32 -20.58 12.36
C ASP A 204 -8.25 -19.30 13.18
N LEU A 205 -8.55 -18.18 12.53
CA LEU A 205 -8.57 -16.86 13.18
C LEU A 205 -9.73 -16.71 14.20
N THR A 206 -10.64 -17.67 14.29
CA THR A 206 -11.70 -17.68 15.33
C THR A 206 -11.22 -18.32 16.63
N ASN A 207 -10.03 -18.94 16.64
CA ASN A 207 -9.41 -19.52 17.81
C ASN A 207 -8.39 -18.54 18.44
N PRO A 208 -8.64 -17.99 19.64
CA PRO A 208 -7.73 -17.04 20.28
C PRO A 208 -6.32 -17.58 20.56
N ASP A 209 -6.21 -18.88 20.86
CA ASP A 209 -4.90 -19.51 21.08
C ASP A 209 -4.11 -19.59 19.77
N PHE A 210 -4.79 -19.87 18.64
CA PHE A 210 -4.16 -19.79 17.32
C PHE A 210 -3.76 -18.36 16.96
N VAL A 211 -4.67 -17.40 17.10
CA VAL A 211 -4.40 -15.98 16.81
C VAL A 211 -3.17 -15.50 17.58
N SER A 212 -3.11 -15.82 18.88
CA SER A 212 -1.94 -15.44 19.71
C SER A 212 -0.64 -16.10 19.21
N ALA A 213 -0.65 -17.39 18.91
CA ALA A 213 0.53 -18.08 18.38
C ALA A 213 0.93 -17.57 16.98
N TYR A 214 -0.04 -17.29 16.14
CA TYR A 214 0.17 -16.76 14.80
C TYR A 214 0.89 -15.41 14.85
N PHE A 215 0.45 -14.48 15.69
CA PHE A 215 1.13 -13.20 15.84
C PHE A 215 2.46 -13.30 16.57
N ASP A 216 2.63 -14.23 17.52
CA ASP A 216 3.93 -14.49 18.14
C ASP A 216 5.00 -14.87 17.08
N MET A 217 4.64 -15.68 16.05
CA MET A 217 5.54 -15.97 14.93
C MET A 217 5.90 -14.72 14.13
N HIS A 218 4.91 -13.88 13.83
CA HIS A 218 5.13 -12.64 13.06
C HIS A 218 6.00 -11.66 13.86
N HIS A 219 5.75 -11.52 15.17
CA HIS A 219 6.54 -10.66 16.04
C HIS A 219 8.01 -11.07 16.12
N ARG A 220 8.30 -12.38 16.06
CA ARG A 220 9.69 -12.85 15.98
C ARG A 220 10.37 -12.32 14.72
N MET A 221 9.75 -12.48 13.55
CA MET A 221 10.30 -12.00 12.28
C MET A 221 10.36 -10.46 12.21
N GLU A 222 9.42 -9.80 12.85
CA GLU A 222 9.46 -8.34 13.01
C GLU A 222 10.62 -7.87 13.88
N ALA A 223 10.95 -8.62 14.92
CA ALA A 223 12.15 -8.35 15.74
C ALA A 223 13.46 -8.60 14.97
N GLU A 224 13.43 -9.47 13.96
CA GLU A 224 14.53 -9.71 13.02
C GLU A 224 14.68 -8.58 11.97
N GLY A 225 13.64 -7.73 11.78
CA GLY A 225 13.68 -6.56 10.91
C GLY A 225 12.58 -6.45 9.84
N VAL A 226 11.54 -7.28 9.88
CA VAL A 226 10.39 -7.12 8.99
C VAL A 226 9.56 -5.91 9.44
N ASP A 227 9.27 -4.97 8.52
CA ASP A 227 8.56 -3.73 8.86
C ASP A 227 7.05 -3.88 8.83
N PHE A 228 6.49 -4.62 7.88
CA PHE A 228 5.05 -4.88 7.74
C PHE A 228 4.81 -6.12 6.88
N TRP A 229 3.53 -6.52 6.69
CA TRP A 229 3.17 -7.79 6.06
C TRP A 229 2.38 -7.59 4.78
N TRP A 230 2.71 -8.37 3.74
CA TRP A 230 1.91 -8.55 2.55
C TRP A 230 1.03 -9.80 2.69
N LEU A 231 -0.26 -9.57 2.89
CA LEU A 231 -1.27 -10.62 3.12
C LEU A 231 -1.92 -10.98 1.79
N ASP A 232 -1.47 -12.05 1.19
CA ASP A 232 -1.96 -12.48 -0.13
C ASP A 232 -2.96 -13.64 0.03
N TRP A 233 -4.21 -13.29 0.32
CA TRP A 233 -5.28 -14.26 0.51
C TRP A 233 -6.10 -14.42 -0.76
N GLN A 234 -6.09 -15.64 -1.36
CA GLN A 234 -6.79 -15.97 -2.61
C GLN A 234 -7.71 -17.19 -2.46
N GLN A 235 -7.93 -17.71 -1.24
CA GLN A 235 -8.45 -19.05 -1.01
C GLN A 235 -9.88 -19.09 -0.51
N GLY A 236 -10.68 -18.07 -0.87
CA GLY A 236 -12.12 -18.06 -0.60
C GLY A 236 -12.51 -17.62 0.80
N GLY A 237 -13.80 -17.67 1.10
CA GLY A 237 -14.46 -16.89 2.11
C GLY A 237 -15.12 -17.69 3.23
N VAL A 238 -14.58 -18.83 3.70
CA VAL A 238 -15.21 -19.60 4.77
C VAL A 238 -14.35 -19.64 6.02
N THR A 239 -14.91 -19.19 7.14
CA THR A 239 -14.37 -19.39 8.49
C THR A 239 -15.32 -20.27 9.32
N ARG A 240 -14.91 -20.65 10.54
CA ARG A 240 -15.78 -21.34 11.50
C ARG A 240 -16.87 -20.42 12.06
N GLN A 241 -16.72 -19.11 11.93
CA GLN A 241 -17.74 -18.14 12.32
C GLN A 241 -18.61 -17.79 11.09
N PRO A 242 -19.93 -18.03 11.14
CA PRO A 242 -20.81 -17.71 10.02
C PRO A 242 -20.75 -16.24 9.61
N GLY A 243 -20.67 -15.98 8.30
CA GLY A 243 -20.65 -14.63 7.74
C GLY A 243 -19.32 -13.87 7.91
N LEU A 244 -18.31 -14.44 8.54
CA LEU A 244 -17.00 -13.84 8.66
C LEU A 244 -16.12 -14.22 7.48
N ASP A 245 -15.70 -13.22 6.70
CA ASP A 245 -14.75 -13.38 5.61
C ASP A 245 -13.30 -13.46 6.14
N PRO A 246 -12.51 -14.50 5.78
CA PRO A 246 -11.13 -14.64 6.25
C PRO A 246 -10.22 -13.49 5.83
N LEU A 247 -10.38 -12.95 4.63
CA LEU A 247 -9.58 -11.84 4.14
C LEU A 247 -9.86 -10.58 4.95
N TRP A 248 -11.15 -10.30 5.24
CA TRP A 248 -11.51 -9.15 6.04
C TRP A 248 -10.92 -9.23 7.45
N VAL A 249 -11.05 -10.38 8.12
CA VAL A 249 -10.53 -10.54 9.49
C VAL A 249 -9.00 -10.53 9.52
N LEU A 250 -8.34 -11.07 8.50
CA LEU A 250 -6.88 -10.98 8.34
C LEU A 250 -6.43 -9.51 8.28
N ASN A 251 -7.06 -8.72 7.43
CA ASN A 251 -6.77 -7.29 7.32
C ASN A 251 -6.98 -6.56 8.64
N HIS A 252 -8.12 -6.81 9.29
CA HIS A 252 -8.47 -6.21 10.58
C HIS A 252 -7.44 -6.53 11.66
N LEU A 253 -7.14 -7.82 11.84
CA LEU A 253 -6.25 -8.27 12.91
C LEU A 253 -4.80 -7.83 12.70
N HIS A 254 -4.26 -7.98 11.48
CA HIS A 254 -2.90 -7.52 11.19
C HIS A 254 -2.75 -6.01 11.33
N TYR A 255 -3.75 -5.23 10.91
CA TYR A 255 -3.70 -3.79 11.08
C TYR A 255 -3.73 -3.39 12.57
N LEU A 256 -4.61 -4.01 13.37
CA LEU A 256 -4.66 -3.76 14.81
C LEU A 256 -3.39 -4.22 15.51
N ASP A 257 -2.83 -5.36 15.13
CA ASP A 257 -1.60 -5.88 15.71
C ASP A 257 -0.42 -4.95 15.42
N SER A 258 -0.27 -4.49 14.18
CA SER A 258 0.78 -3.54 13.82
C SER A 258 0.69 -2.21 14.59
N GLY A 259 -0.52 -1.73 14.92
CA GLY A 259 -0.73 -0.54 15.75
C GLY A 259 -0.60 -0.77 17.26
N ARG A 260 -0.76 -2.00 17.74
CA ARG A 260 -0.68 -2.33 19.18
C ARG A 260 0.72 -2.42 19.73
N TYR A 261 1.70 -2.59 18.88
CA TYR A 261 3.09 -2.54 19.33
C TYR A 261 3.40 -1.21 20.03
N GLU A 262 2.64 -0.16 19.75
CA GLU A 262 2.74 1.12 20.47
C GLU A 262 2.09 1.08 21.86
N THR A 263 0.98 0.34 22.03
CA THR A 263 0.22 0.29 23.28
C THR A 263 0.67 -0.83 24.24
N SER A 264 1.33 -1.89 23.73
CA SER A 264 1.87 -2.95 24.60
C SER A 264 3.07 -2.51 25.43
N SER A 265 3.76 -1.42 25.04
CA SER A 265 4.78 -0.79 25.89
C SER A 265 4.17 -0.21 27.17
N GLU A 266 2.92 0.27 27.14
CA GLU A 266 2.22 0.71 28.34
C GLU A 266 1.76 -0.44 29.25
N ARG A 267 1.45 -1.63 28.68
CA ARG A 267 1.11 -2.82 29.51
C ARG A 267 2.33 -3.45 30.16
N ASN A 268 3.46 -3.51 29.47
CA ASN A 268 4.69 -4.07 30.05
C ASN A 268 5.34 -3.16 31.10
N VAL A 269 5.03 -1.88 31.10
CA VAL A 269 5.49 -0.96 32.17
C VAL A 269 4.69 -1.15 33.47
N ASN A 270 3.44 -1.66 33.40
CA ASN A 270 2.61 -1.86 34.59
C ASN A 270 2.52 -3.31 35.08
N GLU A 271 2.93 -4.31 34.31
CA GLU A 271 2.73 -5.70 34.70
C GLU A 271 3.99 -6.54 34.95
N ASN A 272 5.20 -6.16 34.72
CA ASN A 272 6.39 -6.91 35.23
C ASN A 272 7.71 -6.22 34.84
N CYS A 273 7.99 -5.08 35.41
CA CYS A 273 9.36 -4.73 35.71
C CYS A 273 9.73 -5.16 37.16
N GLU A 274 9.41 -6.38 37.53
CA GLU A 274 10.10 -7.08 38.60
C GLU A 274 11.41 -7.67 38.03
N CYS A 275 12.33 -6.79 37.65
CA CYS A 275 13.70 -7.17 37.49
C CYS A 275 14.27 -7.36 38.91
N GLU A 276 14.28 -8.59 39.42
CA GLU A 276 14.92 -8.97 40.70
C GLU A 276 16.39 -8.50 40.82
N LYS A 277 16.98 -8.04 39.69
CA LYS A 277 18.35 -7.50 39.65
C LYS A 277 18.45 -5.99 39.90
N CYS A 278 17.33 -5.26 39.95
CA CYS A 278 17.32 -3.83 40.27
C CYS A 278 17.12 -3.54 41.77
N ALA A 279 16.96 -4.55 42.61
CA ALA A 279 16.63 -4.40 44.03
C ALA A 279 17.86 -4.46 44.98
N GLU A 280 19.08 -4.66 44.50
CA GLU A 280 20.27 -4.59 45.36
C GLU A 280 21.10 -3.32 45.12
N PRO A 281 21.25 -2.43 46.11
CA PRO A 281 22.13 -1.27 46.03
C PRO A 281 23.56 -1.72 46.39
N GLY A 282 24.37 -1.99 45.38
CA GLY A 282 25.78 -2.29 45.62
C GLY A 282 26.54 -2.74 44.38
N ALA A 283 27.36 -1.82 43.88
CA ALA A 283 28.51 -2.05 43.01
C ALA A 283 28.23 -2.58 41.57
N ARG A 284 27.82 -1.70 40.68
CA ARG A 284 28.13 -1.80 39.24
C ARG A 284 28.67 -0.46 38.74
N ASP A 285 29.63 -0.57 37.81
CA ASP A 285 30.32 0.55 37.19
C ASP A 285 29.30 1.42 36.42
N GLU A 286 29.31 2.74 36.63
CA GLU A 286 28.37 3.68 35.99
C GLU A 286 28.42 3.61 34.45
N HIS A 287 29.49 3.10 33.88
CA HIS A 287 29.69 2.96 32.46
C HIS A 287 28.88 1.78 31.85
N GLU A 288 28.78 0.64 32.55
CA GLU A 288 27.97 -0.51 32.13
C GLU A 288 26.46 -0.22 32.25
N MET A 289 26.05 0.56 33.26
CA MET A 289 24.64 0.97 33.41
C MET A 289 24.18 1.93 32.32
N HIS A 290 25.05 2.81 31.81
CA HIS A 290 24.74 3.72 30.72
C HIS A 290 24.63 3.01 29.36
N VAL A 291 25.44 1.99 29.11
CA VAL A 291 25.41 1.20 27.89
C VAL A 291 24.14 0.32 27.86
N GLU A 292 23.84 -0.41 28.95
CA GLU A 292 22.61 -1.21 29.04
C GLU A 292 21.33 -0.35 28.99
N GLN A 293 21.33 0.88 29.51
CA GLN A 293 20.20 1.79 29.46
C GLN A 293 20.07 2.46 28.12
N SER A 294 21.18 2.71 27.43
CA SER A 294 21.21 3.19 26.03
C SER A 294 20.69 2.14 25.07
N GLU A 295 21.13 0.87 25.20
CA GLU A 295 20.63 -0.23 24.35
C GLU A 295 19.14 -0.55 24.59
N ARG A 296 18.67 -0.49 25.85
CA ARG A 296 17.24 -0.64 26.18
C ARG A 296 16.41 0.54 25.71
N ASN A 297 16.92 1.76 25.77
CA ASN A 297 16.22 2.94 25.28
C ASN A 297 16.15 2.99 23.74
N VAL A 298 17.20 2.53 23.04
CA VAL A 298 17.18 2.39 21.58
C VAL A 298 16.15 1.33 21.16
N SER A 299 16.09 0.18 21.83
CA SER A 299 15.08 -0.85 21.57
C SER A 299 13.65 -0.40 21.88
N CYS A 300 13.43 0.40 22.94
CA CYS A 300 12.09 0.92 23.26
C CYS A 300 11.67 2.08 22.36
N THR A 301 12.58 2.97 21.97
CA THR A 301 12.28 4.09 21.07
C THR A 301 12.04 3.62 19.63
N GLU A 302 12.75 2.61 19.15
CA GLU A 302 12.50 2.04 17.83
C GLU A 302 11.16 1.30 17.77
N ARG A 303 10.74 0.61 18.82
CA ARG A 303 9.42 -0.05 18.91
C ARG A 303 8.26 0.95 18.95
N ASN A 304 8.44 2.11 19.58
CA ASN A 304 7.39 3.14 19.69
C ASN A 304 7.15 3.95 18.40
N ASN A 305 7.91 3.71 17.35
CA ASN A 305 7.79 4.46 16.08
C ASN A 305 7.31 3.60 14.90
N ARG A 306 6.67 2.45 15.17
CA ARG A 306 6.15 1.57 14.15
C ARG A 306 4.75 2.01 13.71
N TRP A 307 4.62 2.36 12.43
CA TRP A 307 3.35 2.75 11.84
C TRP A 307 2.44 1.54 11.60
N PRO A 308 1.13 1.63 11.95
CA PRO A 308 0.16 0.62 11.53
C PRO A 308 0.08 0.57 10.01
N LEU A 309 0.33 -0.60 9.44
CA LEU A 309 0.30 -0.81 8.00
C LEU A 309 0.09 -2.28 7.67
N THR A 310 -0.76 -2.54 6.68
CA THR A 310 -0.86 -3.84 6.00
C THR A 310 -0.67 -3.63 4.50
N PHE A 311 -0.40 -4.70 3.78
CA PHE A 311 -0.48 -4.72 2.32
C PHE A 311 -1.32 -5.93 1.94
N SER A 312 -2.57 -5.71 1.49
CA SER A 312 -3.54 -6.80 1.33
C SER A 312 -4.61 -6.50 0.29
N ARG A 313 -5.42 -7.51 -0.05
CA ARG A 313 -6.50 -7.39 -1.02
C ARG A 313 -7.72 -6.67 -0.44
N TYR A 314 -8.58 -6.17 -1.33
CA TYR A 314 -9.87 -5.58 -0.97
C TYR A 314 -10.83 -6.66 -0.45
N ALA A 315 -11.45 -6.42 0.68
CA ALA A 315 -12.34 -7.33 1.39
C ALA A 315 -13.77 -6.75 1.60
N GLY A 316 -14.20 -5.84 0.75
CA GLY A 316 -15.51 -5.20 0.84
C GLY A 316 -15.48 -3.76 1.41
N PRO A 317 -16.66 -3.11 1.55
CA PRO A 317 -16.78 -1.78 2.13
C PRO A 317 -16.12 -1.69 3.51
N GLY A 318 -15.39 -0.61 3.78
CA GLY A 318 -14.61 -0.44 5.01
C GLY A 318 -13.14 -0.88 4.91
N SER A 319 -12.70 -1.50 3.80
CA SER A 319 -11.30 -1.89 3.60
C SER A 319 -10.31 -0.72 3.62
N HIS A 320 -10.76 0.50 3.36
CA HIS A 320 -9.95 1.73 3.46
C HIS A 320 -9.38 1.98 4.87
N ARG A 321 -9.92 1.33 5.90
CA ARG A 321 -9.41 1.40 7.28
C ARG A 321 -8.10 0.65 7.48
N TYR A 322 -7.76 -0.26 6.58
CA TYR A 322 -6.62 -1.16 6.68
C TYR A 322 -5.71 -1.05 5.44
N PRO A 323 -5.14 0.16 5.18
CA PRO A 323 -4.26 0.34 4.03
C PRO A 323 -2.94 -0.41 4.22
N VAL A 324 -2.31 -0.77 3.11
CA VAL A 324 -2.53 -0.45 1.71
C VAL A 324 -3.21 -1.64 1.04
N GLY A 325 -4.07 -1.38 0.06
CA GLY A 325 -4.67 -2.42 -0.76
C GLY A 325 -3.84 -2.81 -2.00
N PHE A 326 -4.20 -3.93 -2.64
CA PHE A 326 -3.78 -4.24 -4.01
C PHE A 326 -4.85 -5.06 -4.75
N SER A 327 -4.82 -5.01 -6.09
CA SER A 327 -5.86 -5.61 -6.93
C SER A 327 -5.65 -7.10 -7.25
N GLY A 328 -4.51 -7.67 -6.88
CA GLY A 328 -4.11 -9.02 -7.31
C GLY A 328 -3.38 -9.03 -8.64
N ASP A 329 -3.23 -10.21 -9.23
CA ASP A 329 -2.40 -10.46 -10.39
C ASP A 329 -2.97 -9.82 -11.66
N THR A 330 -2.13 -9.10 -12.38
CA THR A 330 -2.51 -8.36 -13.59
C THR A 330 -1.75 -8.92 -14.79
N ILE A 331 -2.45 -9.17 -15.91
CA ILE A 331 -1.84 -9.65 -17.14
C ILE A 331 -1.12 -8.50 -17.86
N VAL A 332 0.06 -8.77 -18.45
CA VAL A 332 0.90 -7.78 -19.14
C VAL A 332 0.36 -7.52 -20.55
N THR A 333 -0.67 -6.66 -20.66
CA THR A 333 -1.31 -6.28 -21.93
C THR A 333 -1.79 -4.82 -21.89
N TRP A 334 -2.04 -4.26 -23.07
CA TRP A 334 -2.67 -2.94 -23.20
C TRP A 334 -4.07 -2.90 -22.62
N GLU A 335 -4.86 -3.96 -22.76
CA GLU A 335 -6.19 -4.10 -22.19
C GLU A 335 -6.18 -3.96 -20.67
N SER A 336 -5.20 -4.57 -20.02
CA SER A 336 -5.00 -4.41 -18.57
C SER A 336 -4.64 -2.97 -18.21
N LEU A 337 -3.73 -2.34 -18.96
CA LEU A 337 -3.36 -0.94 -18.70
C LEU A 337 -4.53 0.01 -18.92
N GLN A 338 -5.36 -0.21 -19.95
CA GLN A 338 -6.54 0.62 -20.25
C GLN A 338 -7.54 0.67 -19.10
N PHE A 339 -7.70 -0.44 -18.39
CA PHE A 339 -8.63 -0.53 -17.27
C PHE A 339 -8.13 0.20 -16.01
N GLN A 340 -6.81 0.32 -15.79
CA GLN A 340 -6.24 0.81 -14.53
C GLN A 340 -6.62 2.25 -14.16
N PRO A 341 -6.63 3.25 -15.06
CA PRO A 341 -7.03 4.62 -14.70
C PRO A 341 -8.48 4.70 -14.24
N TYR A 342 -9.40 4.05 -14.98
CA TYR A 342 -10.81 3.97 -14.63
C TYR A 342 -11.03 3.31 -13.27
N PHE A 343 -10.41 2.15 -13.03
CA PHE A 343 -10.50 1.45 -11.76
C PHE A 343 -9.94 2.30 -10.60
N THR A 344 -8.78 2.93 -10.81
CA THR A 344 -8.15 3.78 -9.80
C THR A 344 -9.04 4.97 -9.42
N ALA A 345 -9.66 5.62 -10.38
CA ALA A 345 -10.57 6.73 -10.12
C ALA A 345 -11.85 6.26 -9.42
N THR A 346 -12.46 5.18 -9.89
CA THR A 346 -13.74 4.68 -9.34
C THR A 346 -13.60 4.00 -7.98
N ALA A 347 -12.42 3.48 -7.61
CA ALA A 347 -12.16 2.96 -6.27
C ALA A 347 -12.43 4.02 -5.17
N SER A 348 -12.24 5.29 -5.47
CA SER A 348 -12.57 6.39 -4.57
C SER A 348 -14.07 6.53 -4.29
N ASN A 349 -14.97 6.01 -5.13
CA ASN A 349 -16.41 6.04 -4.94
C ASN A 349 -16.90 5.19 -3.75
N ILE A 350 -16.07 4.26 -3.29
CA ILE A 350 -16.27 3.47 -2.06
C ILE A 350 -15.22 3.78 -1.01
N GLY A 351 -14.52 4.91 -1.14
CA GLY A 351 -13.52 5.35 -0.19
C GLY A 351 -12.19 4.59 -0.24
N TYR A 352 -11.98 3.68 -1.18
CA TYR A 352 -10.78 2.84 -1.27
C TYR A 352 -9.67 3.57 -2.04
N GLY A 353 -9.10 4.61 -1.42
CA GLY A 353 -8.16 5.53 -2.06
C GLY A 353 -6.69 5.07 -2.08
N TRP A 354 -6.24 4.29 -1.10
CA TRP A 354 -4.85 3.84 -0.98
C TRP A 354 -4.70 2.38 -1.40
N TRP A 355 -4.43 2.16 -2.67
CA TRP A 355 -4.25 0.82 -3.22
C TRP A 355 -3.23 0.82 -4.36
N SER A 356 -2.71 -0.34 -4.68
CA SER A 356 -1.76 -0.61 -5.74
C SER A 356 -2.33 -1.60 -6.75
N HIS A 357 -2.04 -1.42 -8.02
CA HIS A 357 -2.05 -2.49 -8.99
C HIS A 357 -0.62 -2.96 -9.27
N ASP A 358 -0.45 -4.03 -10.05
CA ASP A 358 0.85 -4.50 -10.51
C ASP A 358 1.35 -3.59 -11.63
N ILE A 359 2.15 -2.57 -11.29
CA ILE A 359 2.65 -1.62 -12.27
C ILE A 359 3.65 -2.30 -13.19
N GLY A 360 3.33 -2.26 -14.49
CA GLY A 360 4.00 -3.01 -15.55
C GLY A 360 3.38 -4.37 -15.84
N GLY A 361 2.38 -4.81 -15.06
CA GLY A 361 1.75 -6.12 -15.12
C GLY A 361 2.58 -7.23 -14.51
N HIS A 362 1.91 -8.21 -13.91
CA HIS A 362 2.54 -9.29 -13.16
C HIS A 362 3.00 -10.45 -14.04
N MET A 363 2.08 -11.05 -14.80
CA MET A 363 2.34 -12.32 -15.50
C MET A 363 1.63 -12.42 -16.85
N CYS A 364 1.89 -13.51 -17.56
CA CYS A 364 1.32 -13.82 -18.89
C CYS A 364 1.53 -12.67 -19.88
N GLY A 365 0.70 -12.59 -20.94
CA GLY A 365 0.79 -11.51 -21.90
C GLY A 365 2.11 -11.48 -22.68
N TYR A 366 2.63 -10.29 -22.93
CA TYR A 366 3.79 -10.10 -23.79
C TYR A 366 4.64 -8.90 -23.37
N ARG A 367 5.94 -8.94 -23.66
CA ARG A 367 6.82 -7.80 -23.47
C ARG A 367 6.59 -6.77 -24.56
N ASN A 368 6.28 -5.56 -24.16
CA ASN A 368 6.18 -4.39 -25.03
C ASN A 368 6.82 -3.19 -24.32
N GLU A 369 7.81 -2.56 -24.96
CA GLU A 369 8.58 -1.48 -24.36
C GLU A 369 7.74 -0.21 -24.14
N HIS A 370 6.84 0.12 -25.07
CA HIS A 370 5.94 1.27 -24.92
C HIS A 370 4.92 1.04 -23.81
N LEU A 371 4.35 -0.18 -23.73
CA LEU A 371 3.44 -0.57 -22.66
C LEU A 371 4.09 -0.35 -21.28
N GLU A 372 5.33 -0.81 -21.11
CA GLU A 372 6.06 -0.65 -19.84
C GLU A 372 6.28 0.83 -19.50
N ALA A 373 6.76 1.64 -20.45
CA ALA A 373 6.98 3.06 -20.23
C ALA A 373 5.67 3.79 -19.85
N ARG A 374 4.56 3.51 -20.54
CA ARG A 374 3.25 4.11 -20.24
C ARG A 374 2.72 3.66 -18.88
N TRP A 375 2.95 2.42 -18.50
CA TRP A 375 2.55 1.91 -17.19
C TRP A 375 3.34 2.55 -16.04
N TYR A 376 4.65 2.77 -16.22
CA TYR A 376 5.48 3.52 -15.26
C TYR A 376 5.02 4.97 -15.10
N GLN A 377 4.64 5.62 -16.19
CA GLN A 377 4.08 6.98 -16.16
C GLN A 377 2.78 7.02 -15.37
N LEU A 378 1.85 6.08 -15.60
CA LEU A 378 0.63 5.93 -14.80
C LEU A 378 0.97 5.64 -13.33
N GLY A 379 1.94 4.77 -13.07
CA GLY A 379 2.41 4.42 -11.72
C GLY A 379 2.85 5.64 -10.90
N THR A 380 3.54 6.59 -11.55
CA THR A 380 3.95 7.85 -10.92
C THR A 380 2.76 8.61 -10.33
N PHE A 381 1.62 8.58 -11.02
CA PHE A 381 0.38 9.26 -10.63
C PHE A 381 -0.70 8.26 -10.11
N SER A 382 -0.29 7.11 -9.63
CA SER A 382 -1.13 6.16 -8.91
C SER A 382 -1.04 6.38 -7.40
N PRO A 383 -2.02 5.94 -6.59
CA PRO A 383 -1.96 6.10 -5.14
C PRO A 383 -0.69 5.48 -4.54
N ILE A 384 -0.40 4.24 -4.85
CA ILE A 384 0.82 3.52 -4.46
C ILE A 384 1.57 3.11 -5.72
N ASN A 385 2.87 3.38 -5.76
CA ASN A 385 3.73 3.05 -6.91
C ASN A 385 4.56 1.79 -6.64
N ARG A 386 3.91 0.63 -6.73
CA ARG A 386 4.55 -0.68 -6.59
C ARG A 386 4.76 -1.33 -7.95
N LEU A 387 6.01 -1.45 -8.38
CA LEU A 387 6.37 -2.27 -9.53
C LEU A 387 6.24 -3.74 -9.15
N HIS A 388 5.62 -4.55 -10.00
CA HIS A 388 5.53 -5.99 -9.74
C HIS A 388 5.65 -6.81 -11.03
N SER A 389 6.20 -8.02 -10.93
CA SER A 389 6.34 -8.94 -12.05
C SER A 389 6.50 -10.38 -11.57
N SER A 390 6.31 -11.32 -12.49
CA SER A 390 6.54 -12.75 -12.26
C SER A 390 8.01 -13.14 -12.35
N ASN A 391 8.27 -14.43 -12.14
CA ASN A 391 9.58 -15.05 -12.24
C ASN A 391 10.13 -15.14 -13.70
N SER A 392 9.32 -14.85 -14.70
CA SER A 392 9.80 -14.83 -16.09
C SER A 392 10.87 -13.76 -16.29
N GLN A 393 12.00 -14.15 -16.86
CA GLN A 393 13.08 -13.19 -17.19
C GLN A 393 12.65 -12.14 -18.23
N PHE A 394 11.58 -12.39 -19.00
CA PHE A 394 11.03 -11.44 -19.98
C PHE A 394 10.11 -10.40 -19.35
N MET A 395 9.67 -10.61 -18.11
CA MET A 395 8.75 -9.73 -17.37
C MET A 395 9.49 -8.84 -16.34
N GLY A 396 10.83 -8.84 -16.34
CA GLY A 396 11.61 -7.99 -15.44
C GLY A 396 11.35 -6.51 -15.70
N LYS A 397 11.26 -5.75 -14.61
CA LYS A 397 10.91 -4.31 -14.62
C LYS A 397 12.14 -3.40 -14.49
N GLU A 398 13.33 -3.96 -14.47
CA GLU A 398 14.57 -3.19 -14.33
C GLU A 398 14.81 -2.32 -15.56
N PRO A 399 14.88 -0.97 -15.42
CA PRO A 399 14.94 -0.05 -16.56
C PRO A 399 16.11 -0.32 -17.53
N TRP A 400 17.23 -0.81 -17.02
CA TRP A 400 18.42 -1.12 -17.86
C TRP A 400 18.24 -2.31 -18.81
N ASN A 401 17.15 -3.05 -18.72
CA ASN A 401 16.80 -4.14 -19.62
C ASN A 401 16.00 -3.67 -20.84
N PHE A 402 15.75 -2.36 -20.97
CA PHE A 402 14.95 -1.73 -22.03
C PHE A 402 15.82 -0.86 -22.94
N SER A 403 15.27 -0.45 -24.09
CA SER A 403 15.93 0.53 -24.97
C SER A 403 16.22 1.83 -24.25
N ALA A 404 17.19 2.60 -24.72
CA ALA A 404 17.64 3.81 -24.02
C ALA A 404 16.51 4.81 -23.77
N GLU A 405 15.64 5.00 -24.76
CA GLU A 405 14.52 5.96 -24.70
C GLU A 405 13.48 5.51 -23.66
N VAL A 406 13.10 4.23 -23.68
CA VAL A 406 12.15 3.66 -22.71
C VAL A 406 12.75 3.64 -21.31
N ARG A 407 14.02 3.22 -21.17
CA ARG A 407 14.74 3.29 -19.89
C ARG A 407 14.72 4.68 -19.28
N ASP A 408 15.02 5.71 -20.09
CA ASP A 408 15.07 7.09 -19.60
C ASP A 408 13.68 7.57 -19.16
N SER A 409 12.61 7.16 -19.86
CA SER A 409 11.21 7.39 -19.44
C SER A 409 10.88 6.71 -18.09
N MET A 410 11.23 5.43 -17.94
CA MET A 410 11.01 4.66 -16.71
C MET A 410 11.77 5.27 -15.51
N VAL A 411 13.06 5.59 -15.70
CA VAL A 411 13.89 6.24 -14.67
C VAL A 411 13.32 7.60 -14.30
N GLY A 412 12.93 8.41 -15.29
CA GLY A 412 12.30 9.71 -15.10
C GLY A 412 11.02 9.61 -14.25
N SER A 413 10.18 8.61 -14.52
CA SER A 413 8.94 8.33 -13.79
C SER A 413 9.19 8.00 -12.32
N LEU A 414 10.13 7.09 -12.03
CA LEU A 414 10.47 6.71 -10.65
C LEU A 414 11.10 7.87 -9.86
N ARG A 415 11.94 8.66 -10.51
CA ARG A 415 12.55 9.85 -9.90
C ARG A 415 11.50 10.92 -9.60
N LEU A 416 10.60 11.18 -10.55
CA LEU A 416 9.50 12.14 -10.36
C LEU A 416 8.61 11.72 -9.19
N ARG A 417 8.25 10.42 -9.08
CA ARG A 417 7.46 9.93 -7.95
C ARG A 417 8.10 10.27 -6.61
N HIS A 418 9.39 10.06 -6.46
CA HIS A 418 10.11 10.37 -5.23
C HIS A 418 10.23 11.89 -5.00
N MET A 419 10.42 12.67 -6.05
CA MET A 419 10.40 14.14 -5.96
C MET A 419 9.05 14.68 -5.48
N MET A 420 7.95 14.00 -5.81
CA MET A 420 6.60 14.40 -5.41
C MET A 420 6.24 14.07 -3.95
N LEU A 421 7.11 13.42 -3.17
CA LEU A 421 6.79 13.03 -1.78
C LEU A 421 6.23 14.16 -0.92
N PRO A 422 6.72 15.42 -0.93
CA PRO A 422 6.10 16.50 -0.16
C PRO A 422 4.66 16.79 -0.58
N TYR A 423 4.38 16.75 -1.88
CA TYR A 423 3.02 16.89 -2.40
C TYR A 423 2.13 15.70 -1.99
N LEU A 424 2.61 14.48 -2.18
CA LEU A 424 1.89 13.25 -1.86
C LEU A 424 1.61 13.14 -0.36
N TYR A 425 2.58 13.48 0.48
CA TYR A 425 2.41 13.43 1.93
C TYR A 425 1.38 14.46 2.41
N THR A 426 1.37 15.66 1.82
CA THR A 426 0.32 16.65 2.06
C THR A 426 -1.08 16.13 1.65
N MET A 427 -1.18 15.43 0.52
CA MET A 427 -2.44 14.81 0.09
C MET A 427 -2.85 13.63 0.98
N ASN A 428 -1.90 12.93 1.57
CA ASN A 428 -2.13 11.89 2.56
C ASN A 428 -2.76 12.48 3.85
N TYR A 429 -2.28 13.63 4.32
CA TYR A 429 -2.95 14.38 5.39
C TYR A 429 -4.38 14.76 5.00
N ARG A 430 -4.60 15.24 3.78
CA ARG A 430 -5.93 15.56 3.28
C ARG A 430 -6.85 14.33 3.26
N ALA A 431 -6.34 13.16 2.87
CA ALA A 431 -7.11 11.91 2.89
C ALA A 431 -7.49 11.51 4.31
N ALA A 432 -6.55 11.56 5.26
CA ALA A 432 -6.77 11.11 6.63
C ALA A 432 -7.66 12.06 7.45
N PHE A 433 -7.49 13.36 7.31
CA PHE A 433 -8.16 14.36 8.16
C PHE A 433 -9.35 15.07 7.53
N GLU A 434 -9.42 15.11 6.18
CA GLU A 434 -10.50 15.76 5.44
C GLU A 434 -11.39 14.75 4.69
N GLY A 435 -11.02 13.47 4.66
CA GLY A 435 -11.74 12.42 3.95
C GLY A 435 -11.73 12.62 2.43
N MET A 436 -10.63 13.14 1.88
CA MET A 436 -10.48 13.45 0.46
C MET A 436 -9.35 12.60 -0.14
N PRO A 437 -9.66 11.59 -0.97
CA PRO A 437 -8.65 10.72 -1.55
C PRO A 437 -7.69 11.48 -2.49
N LEU A 438 -6.51 10.90 -2.73
CA LEU A 438 -5.52 11.45 -3.66
C LEU A 438 -6.03 11.47 -5.10
N VAL A 439 -6.70 10.40 -5.52
CA VAL A 439 -7.28 10.27 -6.86
C VAL A 439 -8.78 10.47 -6.80
N GLU A 440 -9.29 11.40 -7.62
CA GLU A 440 -10.73 11.70 -7.70
C GLU A 440 -11.19 11.60 -9.15
N PRO A 441 -12.33 10.92 -9.42
CA PRO A 441 -12.95 10.95 -10.74
C PRO A 441 -13.30 12.38 -11.17
N MET A 442 -13.25 12.68 -12.45
CA MET A 442 -13.53 14.01 -12.97
C MET A 442 -14.92 14.54 -12.57
N TYR A 443 -15.91 13.65 -12.49
CA TYR A 443 -17.29 14.02 -12.15
C TYR A 443 -17.52 14.42 -10.68
N TRP A 444 -16.55 14.21 -9.78
CA TRP A 444 -16.71 14.68 -8.39
C TRP A 444 -16.72 16.22 -8.31
N ALA A 445 -15.84 16.87 -9.05
CA ALA A 445 -15.76 18.32 -9.07
C ALA A 445 -16.74 18.98 -10.03
N ASP A 446 -17.10 18.27 -11.11
CA ASP A 446 -17.97 18.77 -12.17
C ASP A 446 -19.21 17.86 -12.38
N PRO A 447 -20.01 17.58 -11.33
CA PRO A 447 -21.03 16.53 -11.35
C PRO A 447 -22.22 16.81 -12.29
N ASN A 448 -22.42 18.06 -12.67
CA ASN A 448 -23.49 18.49 -13.58
C ASN A 448 -23.02 18.62 -15.04
N ASN A 449 -21.73 18.46 -15.30
CA ASN A 449 -21.18 18.54 -16.63
C ASN A 449 -21.13 17.12 -17.27
N PRO A 450 -21.87 16.85 -18.36
CA PRO A 450 -21.86 15.54 -19.00
C PRO A 450 -20.46 15.10 -19.45
N GLN A 451 -19.60 16.04 -19.83
CA GLN A 451 -18.25 15.75 -20.32
C GLN A 451 -17.37 15.06 -19.26
N ALA A 452 -17.60 15.38 -17.98
CA ALA A 452 -16.86 14.78 -16.88
C ALA A 452 -17.08 13.26 -16.71
N TYR A 453 -18.15 12.72 -17.30
CA TYR A 453 -18.49 11.29 -17.29
C TYR A 453 -18.05 10.55 -18.56
N GLU A 454 -17.55 11.29 -19.55
CA GLU A 454 -17.16 10.74 -20.85
C GLU A 454 -15.64 10.59 -21.00
N VAL A 455 -14.89 10.82 -19.92
CA VAL A 455 -13.42 10.68 -19.81
C VAL A 455 -13.05 9.76 -18.65
N PRO A 456 -13.42 8.47 -18.71
CA PRO A 456 -13.24 7.54 -17.58
C PRO A 456 -11.78 7.33 -17.18
N ASP A 457 -10.85 7.51 -18.11
CA ASP A 457 -9.42 7.30 -17.89
C ASP A 457 -8.72 8.53 -17.33
N GLU A 458 -9.41 9.67 -17.29
CA GLU A 458 -8.89 10.92 -16.77
C GLU A 458 -9.32 11.13 -15.32
N PHE A 459 -8.42 11.64 -14.50
CA PHE A 459 -8.67 11.85 -13.07
C PHE A 459 -7.94 13.07 -12.51
N ARG A 460 -8.46 13.59 -11.40
CA ARG A 460 -7.74 14.56 -10.57
C ARG A 460 -6.77 13.84 -9.65
N PHE A 461 -5.58 14.40 -9.53
CA PHE A 461 -4.52 13.89 -8.66
C PHE A 461 -4.15 14.94 -7.63
N GLY A 462 -4.71 14.81 -6.43
CA GLY A 462 -4.66 15.82 -5.39
C GLY A 462 -5.41 17.09 -5.78
N THR A 463 -4.95 18.23 -5.26
CA THR A 463 -5.63 19.52 -5.42
C THR A 463 -5.20 20.29 -6.66
N GLU A 464 -4.05 19.97 -7.25
CA GLU A 464 -3.39 20.81 -8.24
C GLU A 464 -3.37 20.21 -9.65
N LEU A 465 -3.44 18.90 -9.79
CA LEU A 465 -3.16 18.19 -11.03
C LEU A 465 -4.39 17.47 -11.60
N LEU A 466 -4.39 17.36 -12.93
CA LEU A 466 -5.30 16.54 -13.73
C LEU A 466 -4.42 15.64 -14.61
N VAL A 467 -4.71 14.35 -14.61
CA VAL A 467 -3.92 13.33 -15.28
C VAL A 467 -4.76 12.64 -16.34
N ALA A 468 -4.28 12.65 -17.58
CA ALA A 468 -4.91 11.98 -18.73
C ALA A 468 -3.92 10.94 -19.30
N PRO A 469 -3.91 9.70 -18.79
CA PRO A 469 -2.91 8.70 -19.17
C PRO A 469 -3.01 8.30 -20.64
N ILE A 470 -1.87 7.96 -21.24
CA ILE A 470 -1.82 7.29 -22.52
C ILE A 470 -1.81 5.80 -22.25
N VAL A 471 -2.87 5.12 -22.68
CA VAL A 471 -3.12 3.70 -22.43
C VAL A 471 -3.19 2.87 -23.71
N SER A 472 -2.57 3.36 -24.77
CA SER A 472 -2.44 2.70 -26.07
C SER A 472 -1.01 2.83 -26.60
N ASP A 473 -0.67 1.97 -27.56
CA ASP A 473 0.64 2.04 -28.21
C ASP A 473 0.83 3.34 -29.01
N ASN A 474 2.07 3.67 -29.30
CA ASN A 474 2.39 4.80 -30.16
C ASN A 474 1.89 4.57 -31.59
N ASP A 475 1.46 5.66 -32.24
CA ASP A 475 1.24 5.66 -33.69
C ASP A 475 2.53 5.36 -34.43
N ASP A 476 2.50 4.39 -35.35
CA ASP A 476 3.68 3.91 -36.09
C ASP A 476 4.36 5.00 -36.91
N SER A 477 3.60 5.98 -37.41
CA SER A 477 4.12 7.03 -38.29
C SER A 477 4.62 8.24 -37.50
N ALA A 478 3.88 8.65 -36.48
CA ALA A 478 4.22 9.80 -35.63
C ALA A 478 5.21 9.44 -34.53
N GLN A 479 5.29 8.16 -34.14
CA GLN A 479 6.06 7.67 -32.97
C GLN A 479 5.64 8.38 -31.66
N LEU A 480 4.37 8.74 -31.58
CA LEU A 480 3.74 9.42 -30.44
C LEU A 480 2.54 8.62 -29.94
N GLY A 481 2.37 8.57 -28.64
CA GLY A 481 1.13 8.10 -28.04
C GLY A 481 0.12 9.24 -27.87
N SER A 482 -1.17 8.94 -27.96
CA SER A 482 -2.24 9.92 -27.78
C SER A 482 -3.27 9.49 -26.75
N THR A 483 -3.98 10.47 -26.21
CA THR A 483 -5.15 10.29 -25.37
C THR A 483 -6.12 11.44 -25.56
N GLU A 484 -7.41 11.20 -25.32
CA GLU A 484 -8.37 12.29 -25.16
C GLU A 484 -8.29 12.85 -23.74
N ALA A 485 -8.22 14.17 -23.62
CA ALA A 485 -8.30 14.89 -22.36
C ALA A 485 -9.45 15.89 -22.39
N TRP A 486 -10.13 16.04 -21.28
CA TRP A 486 -11.15 17.07 -21.06
C TRP A 486 -10.69 18.06 -20.01
N LEU A 487 -10.45 19.30 -20.40
CA LEU A 487 -10.09 20.36 -19.50
C LEU A 487 -11.35 21.14 -19.07
N PRO A 488 -11.75 21.13 -17.81
CA PRO A 488 -12.79 22.00 -17.28
C PRO A 488 -12.52 23.47 -17.60
N GLN A 489 -13.55 24.31 -17.53
CA GLN A 489 -13.39 25.76 -17.75
C GLN A 489 -12.26 26.33 -16.92
N GLY A 490 -11.35 27.09 -17.56
CA GLY A 490 -10.19 27.71 -16.91
C GLY A 490 -8.95 27.71 -17.78
N GLU A 491 -7.84 28.05 -17.14
CA GLU A 491 -6.51 27.97 -17.72
C GLU A 491 -5.74 26.81 -17.08
N TRP A 492 -5.04 26.07 -17.94
CA TRP A 492 -4.29 24.88 -17.58
C TRP A 492 -2.90 24.95 -18.18
N TYR A 493 -1.95 24.32 -17.54
CA TYR A 493 -0.56 24.26 -17.97
C TYR A 493 -0.10 22.81 -18.00
N ASP A 494 0.58 22.42 -19.08
CA ASP A 494 1.29 21.15 -19.09
C ASP A 494 2.32 21.14 -17.94
N PHE A 495 2.26 20.10 -17.12
CA PHE A 495 3.11 19.97 -15.95
C PHE A 495 4.59 19.89 -16.29
N PHE A 496 4.94 19.29 -17.43
CA PHE A 496 6.33 19.02 -17.82
C PHE A 496 7.00 20.17 -18.56
N ASP A 497 6.26 20.86 -19.45
CA ASP A 497 6.85 21.91 -20.32
C ASP A 497 6.24 23.29 -20.16
N GLY A 498 5.24 23.44 -19.30
CA GLY A 498 4.59 24.72 -19.01
C GLY A 498 3.72 25.26 -20.15
N ARG A 499 3.41 24.48 -21.18
CA ARG A 499 2.52 24.89 -22.29
C ARG A 499 1.13 25.20 -21.77
N ARG A 500 0.65 26.40 -22.11
CA ARG A 500 -0.65 26.90 -21.68
C ARG A 500 -1.78 26.39 -22.57
N TYR A 501 -2.87 25.95 -21.94
CA TYR A 501 -4.13 25.57 -22.55
C TYR A 501 -5.25 26.44 -21.98
N VAL A 502 -6.18 26.89 -22.84
CA VAL A 502 -7.34 27.67 -22.41
C VAL A 502 -8.60 26.90 -22.74
N SER A 503 -9.44 26.72 -21.75
CA SER A 503 -10.79 26.17 -21.84
C SER A 503 -11.79 27.26 -21.49
N ALA A 504 -12.32 27.97 -22.50
CA ALA A 504 -13.12 29.16 -22.31
C ALA A 504 -14.62 28.90 -22.05
N GLY A 505 -15.13 27.73 -22.49
CA GLY A 505 -16.56 27.41 -22.38
C GLY A 505 -16.90 26.70 -21.07
N GLU A 506 -18.14 26.88 -20.58
CA GLU A 506 -18.66 26.21 -19.38
C GLU A 506 -18.68 24.67 -19.52
N SER A 507 -18.82 24.15 -20.74
CA SER A 507 -18.75 22.70 -21.02
C SER A 507 -17.34 22.13 -20.93
N GLY A 508 -16.32 23.00 -20.77
CA GLY A 508 -14.92 22.59 -20.87
C GLY A 508 -14.44 22.43 -22.32
N ARG A 509 -13.25 21.90 -22.49
CA ARG A 509 -12.63 21.69 -23.81
C ARG A 509 -12.05 20.27 -23.90
N ARG A 510 -12.48 19.51 -24.90
CA ARG A 510 -11.84 18.25 -25.29
C ARG A 510 -10.67 18.49 -26.21
N LEU A 511 -9.62 17.71 -26.01
CA LEU A 511 -8.37 17.76 -26.74
C LEU A 511 -7.89 16.33 -27.00
N GLU A 512 -7.49 16.06 -28.22
CA GLU A 512 -6.60 14.94 -28.50
C GLU A 512 -5.17 15.41 -28.23
N VAL A 513 -4.48 14.78 -27.31
CA VAL A 513 -3.15 15.20 -26.85
C VAL A 513 -2.13 14.11 -27.15
N TRP A 514 -1.09 14.50 -27.90
CA TRP A 514 -0.01 13.61 -28.32
C TRP A 514 1.26 13.86 -27.53
N ARG A 515 1.94 12.81 -27.09
CA ARG A 515 3.23 12.89 -26.36
C ARG A 515 4.19 11.80 -26.84
N ALA A 516 5.48 12.16 -26.84
CA ALA A 516 6.56 11.18 -27.00
C ALA A 516 6.56 10.21 -25.82
N ILE A 517 7.39 9.17 -25.91
CA ILE A 517 7.45 8.11 -24.91
C ILE A 517 8.00 8.58 -23.56
N ASP A 518 8.61 9.75 -23.49
CA ASP A 518 9.20 10.31 -22.28
C ASP A 518 8.21 10.84 -21.25
N ARG A 519 6.94 11.07 -21.65
CA ARG A 519 5.91 11.66 -20.79
C ARG A 519 4.49 11.34 -21.23
N MET A 520 3.53 11.54 -20.34
CA MET A 520 2.10 11.56 -20.63
C MET A 520 1.49 12.94 -20.34
N PRO A 521 0.25 13.24 -20.81
CA PRO A 521 -0.44 14.48 -20.45
C PRO A 521 -0.77 14.55 -18.95
N VAL A 522 -0.22 15.56 -18.30
CA VAL A 522 -0.55 16.00 -16.95
C VAL A 522 -0.72 17.50 -16.97
N PHE A 523 -1.83 18.00 -16.44
CA PHE A 523 -2.17 19.41 -16.47
C PHE A 523 -2.28 19.96 -15.05
N ALA A 524 -1.64 21.11 -14.82
CA ALA A 524 -1.81 21.89 -13.61
C ALA A 524 -2.77 23.05 -13.86
N LYS A 525 -3.67 23.32 -12.91
CA LYS A 525 -4.58 24.48 -13.01
C LYS A 525 -3.82 25.80 -12.88
N ALA A 526 -4.35 26.90 -13.45
CA ALA A 526 -3.85 28.24 -13.18
C ALA A 526 -3.93 28.54 -11.66
N GLY A 527 -2.85 29.13 -11.11
CA GLY A 527 -2.67 29.35 -9.67
C GLY A 527 -2.18 28.11 -8.91
N GLY A 528 -2.03 26.96 -9.57
CA GLY A 528 -1.55 25.72 -8.96
C GLY A 528 -0.11 25.84 -8.44
N ILE A 529 0.15 25.16 -7.31
CA ILE A 529 1.47 25.13 -6.65
C ILE A 529 1.79 23.68 -6.31
N VAL A 530 2.87 23.16 -6.88
CA VAL A 530 3.31 21.78 -6.64
C VAL A 530 4.72 21.79 -6.03
N PRO A 531 4.87 21.47 -4.75
CA PRO A 531 6.17 21.32 -4.13
C PRO A 531 6.81 19.98 -4.50
N LEU A 532 8.06 20.01 -4.91
CA LEU A 532 8.88 18.84 -5.20
C LEU A 532 10.14 18.89 -4.34
N GLN A 533 10.55 17.78 -3.77
CA GLN A 533 11.86 17.68 -3.14
C GLN A 533 12.96 17.44 -4.18
N GLN A 534 14.18 17.85 -3.86
CA GLN A 534 15.34 17.45 -4.63
C GLN A 534 15.74 16.03 -4.30
N LEU A 535 16.13 15.28 -5.33
CA LEU A 535 16.65 13.92 -5.12
C LEU A 535 18.02 13.99 -4.44
N GLY A 536 18.22 13.16 -3.44
CA GLY A 536 19.52 12.92 -2.86
C GLY A 536 20.47 12.23 -3.86
N GLU A 537 21.75 12.37 -3.65
CA GLU A 537 22.77 11.69 -4.43
C GLU A 537 23.44 10.57 -3.62
N GLY A 538 23.90 9.53 -4.30
CA GLY A 538 24.63 8.41 -3.68
C GLY A 538 23.80 7.74 -2.58
N ASN A 539 24.28 7.76 -1.35
CA ASN A 539 23.61 7.11 -0.21
C ASN A 539 22.28 7.76 0.20
N LYS A 540 22.01 8.96 -0.24
CA LYS A 540 20.78 9.71 0.07
C LYS A 540 19.69 9.59 -1.02
N VAL A 541 19.86 8.75 -2.03
CA VAL A 541 18.88 8.62 -3.12
C VAL A 541 17.51 8.14 -2.62
N ASN A 542 17.48 7.31 -1.57
CA ASN A 542 16.27 6.77 -0.93
C ASN A 542 15.81 7.58 0.29
N ASP A 543 16.42 8.75 0.55
CA ASP A 543 16.14 9.52 1.77
C ASP A 543 14.66 9.95 1.84
N LEU A 544 14.07 9.74 3.01
CA LEU A 544 12.69 10.05 3.34
C LEU A 544 12.56 11.17 4.38
N GLY A 545 13.67 11.74 4.82
CA GLY A 545 13.67 12.88 5.74
C GLY A 545 12.96 14.09 5.13
N ASN A 546 12.58 15.03 5.99
CA ASN A 546 12.04 16.31 5.52
C ASN A 546 13.06 16.99 4.62
N PRO A 547 12.65 17.46 3.42
CA PRO A 547 13.59 17.98 2.44
C PRO A 547 14.25 19.29 2.94
N GLU A 548 15.58 19.37 2.82
CA GLU A 548 16.34 20.58 3.11
C GLU A 548 16.02 21.73 2.12
N SER A 549 15.57 21.37 0.91
CA SER A 549 15.20 22.30 -0.15
C SER A 549 14.08 21.76 -1.02
N LEU A 550 13.22 22.68 -1.47
CA LEU A 550 12.09 22.39 -2.35
C LEU A 550 12.28 23.09 -3.70
N GLN A 551 11.95 22.38 -4.76
CA GLN A 551 11.63 22.99 -6.04
C GLN A 551 10.10 23.19 -6.08
N VAL A 552 9.67 24.44 -6.10
CA VAL A 552 8.23 24.75 -6.12
C VAL A 552 7.83 25.15 -7.54
N LEU A 553 6.99 24.33 -8.16
CA LEU A 553 6.38 24.64 -9.46
C LEU A 553 5.17 25.55 -9.21
N VAL A 554 5.14 26.71 -9.85
CA VAL A 554 4.04 27.67 -9.75
C VAL A 554 3.48 27.93 -11.15
N PHE A 555 2.19 27.69 -11.32
CA PHE A 555 1.49 27.85 -12.59
C PHE A 555 0.72 29.18 -12.58
N PRO A 556 1.07 30.14 -13.46
CA PRO A 556 0.52 31.49 -13.41
C PRO A 556 -0.97 31.55 -13.82
N GLY A 557 -1.54 32.76 -13.87
CA GLY A 557 -2.88 33.01 -14.44
C GLY A 557 -4.00 33.16 -13.40
N ALA A 558 -3.80 32.71 -12.16
CA ALA A 558 -4.73 32.94 -11.05
C ALA A 558 -3.95 33.07 -9.71
N ASN A 559 -4.63 33.56 -8.68
CA ASN A 559 -4.11 33.47 -7.33
C ASN A 559 -4.27 32.04 -6.82
N GLY A 560 -3.27 31.56 -6.07
CA GLY A 560 -3.28 30.24 -5.48
C GLY A 560 -2.56 30.20 -4.13
N SER A 561 -2.83 29.18 -3.37
CA SER A 561 -2.12 28.85 -2.13
C SER A 561 -2.02 27.34 -1.97
N PHE A 562 -0.93 26.89 -1.39
CA PHE A 562 -0.73 25.48 -1.04
C PHE A 562 -0.15 25.43 0.37
N THR A 563 -0.78 24.68 1.26
CA THR A 563 -0.28 24.46 2.61
C THR A 563 0.44 23.13 2.64
N LEU A 564 1.76 23.18 2.73
CA LEU A 564 2.59 21.98 2.88
C LEU A 564 2.39 21.39 4.29
N LYS A 565 2.15 20.09 4.35
CA LYS A 565 2.08 19.30 5.59
C LYS A 565 3.29 18.39 5.67
N GLU A 566 4.02 18.53 6.75
CA GLU A 566 5.18 17.72 7.09
C GLU A 566 5.18 17.41 8.58
N ASP A 567 5.83 16.34 9.00
CA ASP A 567 6.03 15.95 10.38
C ASP A 567 7.47 15.43 10.58
N ASP A 568 7.81 15.00 11.77
CA ASP A 568 9.13 14.45 12.09
C ASP A 568 9.27 12.96 11.77
N GLY A 569 8.26 12.35 11.14
CA GLY A 569 8.21 10.93 10.82
C GLY A 569 7.81 10.04 12.00
N SER A 570 7.48 10.60 13.18
CA SER A 570 6.97 9.85 14.30
C SER A 570 5.45 9.69 14.24
N VAL A 571 4.94 8.55 14.70
CA VAL A 571 3.49 8.31 14.80
C VAL A 571 2.82 9.33 15.73
N ALA A 572 3.48 9.74 16.81
CA ALA A 572 2.95 10.72 17.75
C ALA A 572 2.79 12.11 17.11
N SER A 573 3.74 12.56 16.31
CA SER A 573 3.66 13.82 15.56
C SER A 573 2.55 13.78 14.51
N ALA A 574 2.48 12.70 13.75
CA ALA A 574 1.44 12.47 12.76
C ALA A 574 0.03 12.48 13.35
N ALA A 575 -0.18 11.82 14.49
CA ALA A 575 -1.47 11.78 15.18
C ALA A 575 -1.95 13.15 15.68
N SER A 576 -1.04 14.08 15.95
CA SER A 576 -1.37 15.43 16.40
C SER A 576 -1.85 16.35 15.27
N GLY A 577 -1.64 15.99 14.01
CA GLY A 577 -1.97 16.81 12.83
C GLY A 577 -1.18 18.13 12.77
N SER A 578 -0.05 18.21 13.51
CA SER A 578 0.75 19.44 13.69
C SER A 578 1.97 19.47 12.78
#